data_456bef470fad6942385601ccb09a7f7b
#
_entry.id   456bef470fad6942385601ccb09a7f7b
#
_cell.length_a   1.000
_cell.length_b   1.000
_cell.length_c   1.000
_cell.angle_alpha   90.00
_cell.angle_beta   90.00
_cell.angle_gamma   90.00
#
_symmetry.space_group_name_H-M   'P 1'
#
loop_
_entity.id
_entity.type
_entity.pdbx_description
1 polymer ?
#
loop_
_entity_poly.entity_id
_entity_poly.type
_entity_poly.pdbx_seq_one_letter_code
_entity_poly.pdbx_strand_id
1 'polypeptide(L)'
;ELHAGDCVKFGHSELHVLEVPGHSPGSLAFYAPSIKAVFVGDALFAGCIGRTDFWGGSHEQLIKSIREELLTLPGETTVYPGHGPQTTIEYEKLHNPYLH
;
A
#
# COMPACT_ATOMS: atom_id res chain seq x y z
N GLU A 1 -4.73 -18.80 4.78
CA GLU A 1 -5.05 -17.69 3.89
C GLU A 1 -5.08 -16.38 4.65
N LEU A 2 -4.40 -15.33 4.15
CA LEU A 2 -4.32 -14.03 4.81
C LEU A 2 -5.50 -13.15 4.42
N HIS A 3 -6.03 -12.42 5.41
CA HIS A 3 -7.13 -11.48 5.23
C HIS A 3 -6.77 -10.14 5.85
N ALA A 4 -7.44 -9.08 5.41
CA ALA A 4 -7.28 -7.75 5.96
C ALA A 4 -7.52 -7.78 7.48
N GLY A 5 -6.67 -7.08 8.21
CA GLY A 5 -6.72 -7.05 9.66
C GLY A 5 -5.90 -8.15 10.34
N ASP A 6 -5.47 -9.16 9.58
CA ASP A 6 -4.64 -10.22 10.14
C ASP A 6 -3.28 -9.68 10.59
N CYS A 7 -2.71 -10.34 11.57
CA CYS A 7 -1.38 -10.03 12.07
C CYS A 7 -0.58 -11.32 12.14
N VAL A 8 0.50 -11.39 11.38
CA VAL A 8 1.38 -12.54 11.33
C VAL A 8 2.65 -12.21 12.09
N LYS A 9 3.04 -13.08 13.03
CA LYS A 9 4.21 -12.84 13.87
C LYS A 9 5.38 -13.74 13.48
N PHE A 10 6.56 -13.16 13.44
CA PHE A 10 7.82 -13.85 13.16
C PHE A 10 8.77 -13.56 14.32
N GLY A 11 8.83 -14.44 15.31
CA GLY A 11 9.63 -14.19 16.50
C GLY A 11 9.12 -12.94 17.21
N HIS A 12 9.93 -11.87 17.20
CA HIS A 12 9.56 -10.57 17.80
C HIS A 12 9.01 -9.55 16.79
N SER A 13 8.86 -9.95 15.53
CA SER A 13 8.37 -9.10 14.47
C SER A 13 6.91 -9.40 14.14
N GLU A 14 6.22 -8.39 13.60
CA GLU A 14 4.83 -8.51 13.18
C GLU A 14 4.66 -8.05 11.74
N LEU A 15 3.71 -8.66 11.04
CA LEU A 15 3.29 -8.25 9.72
C LEU A 15 1.79 -8.02 9.73
N HIS A 16 1.38 -6.79 9.44
CA HIS A 16 -0.04 -6.41 9.41
C HIS A 16 -0.56 -6.46 7.98
N VAL A 17 -1.67 -7.12 7.78
CA VAL A 17 -2.29 -7.26 6.47
C VAL A 17 -3.31 -6.16 6.27
N LEU A 18 -3.13 -5.37 5.21
CA LEU A 18 -4.01 -4.26 4.85
C LEU A 18 -4.71 -4.57 3.53
N GLU A 19 -5.97 -4.16 3.40
CA GLU A 19 -6.71 -4.32 2.16
C GLU A 19 -6.62 -3.03 1.34
N VAL A 20 -6.11 -3.13 0.11
CA VAL A 20 -5.94 -1.96 -0.78
C VAL A 20 -6.54 -2.30 -2.14
N PRO A 21 -7.88 -2.45 -2.22
CA PRO A 21 -8.53 -2.77 -3.50
C PRO A 21 -8.55 -1.59 -4.47
N GLY A 22 -8.79 -1.88 -5.74
CA GLY A 22 -8.91 -0.88 -6.79
C GLY A 22 -8.06 -1.23 -8.01
N HIS A 23 -6.80 -1.64 -7.80
CA HIS A 23 -6.00 -2.23 -8.87
C HIS A 23 -6.61 -3.59 -9.23
N SER A 24 -6.91 -4.39 -8.22
CA SER A 24 -7.71 -5.59 -8.40
C SER A 24 -8.55 -5.82 -7.12
N PRO A 25 -9.68 -6.55 -7.22
CA PRO A 25 -10.45 -6.88 -6.02
C PRO A 25 -9.61 -7.74 -5.08
N GLY A 26 -9.67 -7.46 -3.79
CA GLY A 26 -8.98 -8.24 -2.79
C GLY A 26 -7.47 -8.07 -2.73
N SER A 27 -6.93 -7.03 -3.36
CA SER A 27 -5.49 -6.75 -3.26
C SER A 27 -5.09 -6.42 -1.83
N LEU A 28 -3.95 -6.97 -1.41
CA LEU A 28 -3.45 -6.81 -0.05
C LEU A 28 -2.10 -6.09 -0.04
N ALA A 29 -1.84 -5.36 1.04
CA ALA A 29 -0.53 -4.80 1.35
C ALA A 29 -0.09 -5.36 2.70
N PHE A 30 1.21 -5.35 2.95
CA PHE A 30 1.79 -5.94 4.16
C PHE A 30 2.67 -4.89 4.85
N TYR A 31 2.26 -4.49 6.05
CA TYR A 31 2.98 -3.49 6.83
C TYR A 31 3.79 -4.15 7.93
N ALA A 32 5.09 -3.90 7.94
CA ALA A 32 6.04 -4.42 8.93
C ALA A 32 6.58 -3.24 9.76
N PRO A 33 5.94 -2.90 10.89
CA PRO A 33 6.33 -1.73 11.67
C PRO A 33 7.72 -1.81 12.29
N SER A 34 8.20 -3.01 12.63
CA SER A 34 9.51 -3.17 13.24
C SER A 34 10.66 -2.75 12.33
N ILE A 35 10.48 -2.81 11.01
CA ILE A 35 11.47 -2.37 10.02
C ILE A 35 11.00 -1.14 9.25
N LYS A 36 9.90 -0.53 9.67
CA LYS A 36 9.33 0.67 9.05
C LYS A 36 9.13 0.51 7.54
N ALA A 37 8.51 -0.59 7.15
CA ALA A 37 8.34 -0.95 5.74
C ALA A 37 6.91 -1.40 5.46
N VAL A 38 6.41 -1.06 4.27
CA VAL A 38 5.14 -1.57 3.77
C VAL A 38 5.34 -2.08 2.33
N PHE A 39 4.83 -3.26 2.07
CA PHE A 39 4.92 -3.93 0.77
C PHE A 39 3.55 -3.82 0.12
N VAL A 40 3.46 -3.03 -0.94
CA VAL A 40 2.17 -2.60 -1.49
C VAL A 40 1.79 -3.27 -2.81
N GLY A 41 2.65 -4.16 -3.34
CA GLY A 41 2.39 -4.80 -4.63
C GLY A 41 2.20 -3.73 -5.72
N ASP A 42 1.12 -3.85 -6.47
CA ASP A 42 0.86 -2.95 -7.60
C ASP A 42 -0.14 -1.83 -7.26
N ALA A 43 -0.33 -1.52 -5.97
CA ALA A 43 -1.25 -0.45 -5.57
C ALA A 43 -0.62 0.94 -5.65
N LEU A 44 0.61 1.08 -5.20
CA LEU A 44 1.29 2.38 -5.09
C LEU A 44 2.71 2.28 -5.61
N PHE A 45 3.12 3.26 -6.41
CA PHE A 45 4.48 3.36 -6.94
C PHE A 45 5.02 4.76 -6.68
N ALA A 46 6.31 4.94 -6.87
CA ALA A 46 6.94 6.26 -6.73
C ALA A 46 6.36 7.22 -7.77
N GLY A 47 5.56 8.18 -7.31
CA GLY A 47 4.91 9.18 -8.16
C GLY A 47 3.72 8.66 -8.97
N CYS A 48 3.24 7.45 -8.69
CA CYS A 48 2.16 6.85 -9.46
C CYS A 48 1.31 5.92 -8.60
N ILE A 49 0.19 5.46 -9.15
CA ILE A 49 -0.64 4.42 -8.53
C ILE A 49 -0.87 3.29 -9.52
N GLY A 50 -1.39 2.17 -9.03
CA GLY A 50 -1.65 1.01 -9.87
C GLY A 50 -2.70 1.28 -10.95
N ARG A 51 -2.65 0.50 -12.02
CA ARG A 51 -3.63 0.61 -13.10
C ARG A 51 -5.00 0.18 -12.62
N THR A 52 -6.02 0.83 -13.14
CA THR A 52 -7.42 0.51 -12.81
C THR A 52 -8.28 0.40 -14.06
N ASP A 53 -7.67 0.40 -15.23
CA ASP A 53 -8.35 0.45 -16.54
C ASP A 53 -8.69 -0.93 -17.11
N PHE A 54 -8.71 -1.94 -16.27
CA PHE A 54 -9.09 -3.29 -16.69
C PHE A 54 -10.23 -3.82 -15.82
N TRP A 55 -10.79 -4.96 -16.20
CA TRP A 55 -11.95 -5.53 -15.54
C TRP A 55 -11.68 -5.77 -14.05
N GLY A 56 -12.58 -5.28 -13.21
CA GLY A 56 -12.43 -5.37 -11.76
C GLY A 56 -11.65 -4.24 -11.13
N GLY A 57 -11.04 -3.34 -11.93
CA GLY A 57 -10.33 -2.18 -11.40
C GLY A 57 -11.26 -1.01 -11.11
N SER A 58 -10.88 -0.16 -10.16
CA SER A 58 -11.62 1.06 -9.82
C SER A 58 -10.66 2.14 -9.34
N HIS A 59 -10.54 3.22 -10.10
CA HIS A 59 -9.68 4.35 -9.78
C HIS A 59 -10.05 5.00 -8.45
N GLU A 60 -11.35 5.28 -8.26
CA GLU A 60 -11.82 5.89 -7.01
C GLU A 60 -11.55 4.99 -5.81
N GLN A 61 -11.79 3.70 -5.94
CA GLN A 61 -11.57 2.75 -4.87
C GLN A 61 -10.09 2.67 -4.51
N LEU A 62 -9.21 2.65 -5.51
CA LEU A 62 -7.77 2.58 -5.27
C LEU A 62 -7.27 3.81 -4.52
N ILE A 63 -7.66 5.01 -4.96
CA ILE A 63 -7.26 6.25 -4.30
C ILE A 63 -7.76 6.28 -2.86
N LYS A 64 -9.01 5.91 -2.64
CA LYS A 64 -9.59 5.86 -1.30
C LYS A 64 -8.83 4.89 -0.40
N SER A 65 -8.55 3.69 -0.91
CA SER A 65 -7.84 2.65 -0.16
C SER A 65 -6.43 3.11 0.21
N ILE A 66 -5.70 3.72 -0.73
CA ILE A 66 -4.36 4.23 -0.46
C ILE A 66 -4.40 5.29 0.63
N ARG A 67 -5.34 6.23 0.54
CA ARG A 67 -5.46 7.29 1.54
C ARG A 67 -5.82 6.77 2.92
N GLU A 68 -6.74 5.81 2.99
CA GLU A 68 -7.23 5.31 4.28
C GLU A 68 -6.29 4.29 4.91
N GLU A 69 -5.64 3.45 4.10
CA GLU A 69 -4.84 2.34 4.62
C GLU A 69 -3.34 2.60 4.59
N LEU A 70 -2.84 3.33 3.60
CA LEU A 70 -1.40 3.55 3.44
C LEU A 70 -0.93 4.91 3.91
N LEU A 71 -1.62 6.00 3.54
CA LEU A 71 -1.16 7.34 3.90
C LEU A 71 -1.33 7.66 5.38
N THR A 72 -2.03 6.81 6.12
CA THR A 72 -2.15 6.94 7.57
C THR A 72 -1.00 6.27 8.33
N LEU A 73 -0.14 5.55 7.64
CA LEU A 73 1.06 4.97 8.23
C LEU A 73 2.08 6.07 8.55
N PRO A 74 3.04 5.81 9.46
CA PRO A 74 4.09 6.80 9.73
C PRO A 74 4.79 7.26 8.45
N GLY A 75 5.04 8.55 8.32
CA GLY A 75 5.61 9.14 7.11
C GLY A 75 6.96 8.56 6.72
N GLU A 76 7.75 8.14 7.69
CA GLU A 76 9.07 7.54 7.48
C GLU A 76 9.02 6.10 6.96
N THR A 77 7.81 5.52 6.86
CA THR A 77 7.66 4.15 6.36
C THR A 77 8.12 4.06 4.91
N THR A 78 9.04 3.11 4.65
CA THR A 78 9.50 2.84 3.28
C THR A 78 8.45 2.02 2.55
N VAL A 79 8.13 2.44 1.33
CA VAL A 79 7.17 1.75 0.47
C VAL A 79 7.93 0.91 -0.54
N TYR A 80 7.67 -0.39 -0.53
CA TYR A 80 8.26 -1.33 -1.49
C TYR A 80 7.16 -1.78 -2.47
N PRO A 81 7.14 -1.22 -3.70
CA PRO A 81 6.16 -1.65 -4.70
C PRO A 81 6.55 -3.00 -5.30
N GLY A 82 5.63 -3.59 -6.04
CA GLY A 82 5.87 -4.87 -6.71
C GLY A 82 6.96 -4.76 -7.78
N HIS A 83 7.14 -3.59 -8.34
CA HIS A 83 8.23 -3.28 -9.28
C HIS A 83 8.49 -1.77 -9.25
N GLY A 84 9.64 -1.37 -9.76
CA GLY A 84 10.06 0.03 -9.73
C GLY A 84 10.74 0.41 -8.41
N PRO A 85 11.14 1.67 -8.26
CA PRO A 85 11.92 2.10 -7.10
C PRO A 85 11.08 2.19 -5.83
N GLN A 86 11.74 2.04 -4.68
CA GLN A 86 11.12 2.28 -3.39
C GLN A 86 10.90 3.78 -3.17
N THR A 87 9.98 4.11 -2.26
CA THR A 87 9.68 5.49 -1.88
C THR A 87 9.31 5.51 -0.39
N THR A 88 8.72 6.60 0.09
CA THR A 88 8.22 6.69 1.47
C THR A 88 6.78 7.18 1.47
N ILE A 89 6.06 6.88 2.56
CA ILE A 89 4.69 7.37 2.74
C ILE A 89 4.65 8.90 2.69
N GLU A 90 5.59 9.56 3.40
CA GLU A 90 5.64 11.02 3.42
C GLU A 90 5.85 11.61 2.03
N TYR A 91 6.79 11.06 1.25
CA TYR A 91 7.06 11.55 -0.09
C TYR A 91 5.81 11.44 -0.98
N GLU A 92 5.14 10.30 -0.95
CA GLU A 92 3.95 10.08 -1.79
C GLU A 92 2.78 10.94 -1.32
N LYS A 93 2.62 11.14 -0.03
CA LYS A 93 1.59 12.00 0.52
C LYS A 93 1.74 13.45 0.04
N LEU A 94 2.98 13.93 -0.06
CA LEU A 94 3.27 15.31 -0.47
C LEU A 94 3.37 15.50 -1.98
N HIS A 95 3.85 14.51 -2.72
CA HIS A 95 4.25 14.67 -4.11
C HIS A 95 3.54 13.78 -5.12
N ASN A 96 2.80 12.77 -4.71
CA ASN A 96 2.12 11.90 -5.68
C ASN A 96 0.92 12.64 -6.27
N PRO A 97 0.93 12.90 -7.60
CA PRO A 97 -0.14 13.71 -8.22
C PRO A 97 -1.52 13.04 -8.18
N TYR A 98 -1.57 11.72 -8.05
CA TYR A 98 -2.84 11.00 -8.01
C TYR A 98 -3.51 11.04 -6.63
N LEU A 99 -2.78 11.47 -5.59
CA LEU A 99 -3.27 11.45 -4.22
C LEU A 99 -3.61 12.83 -3.66
N HIS A 100 -3.67 13.82 -4.52
CA HIS A 100 -4.04 15.19 -4.14
C HIS A 100 -5.40 15.61 -4.62
#